data_fcfe34e3ad83b905813910727a735b9f
#
_entry.id   fcfe34e3ad83b905813910727a735b9f
#
_cell.length_a   1.000
_cell.length_b   1.000
_cell.length_c   1.000
_cell.angle_alpha   90.00
_cell.angle_beta   90.00
_cell.angle_gamma   90.00
#
_symmetry.space_group_name_H-M   'P 1'
#
loop_
_entity.id
_entity.type
_entity.pdbx_description
1 polymer ?
#
loop_
_entity_poly.entity_id
_entity_poly.type
_entity_poly.pdbx_seq_one_letter_code
_entity_poly.pdbx_strand_id
1 'polypeptide(L)'
;MNSFSAVILRWFRENGRELPWRETSDPYAIWLSEIILQQTRIAQGWEYWERFMQTYPQVEDLAAASEDDVLKLWQGLGYYSRARNLHAAARQIVALGEFPNTLDGIKSLKGVGDYTAAAIGSFAFNLPAAVVDGNVYRVLSRYFGIDTPINSTQGKKEFAALAQSLLPASEAAAYNQGIMDFGAIQCTPQSPKCLLCPLAETCEALRNGRVEELPVKNKTVKVKTRHLSYVYIRYKAPALESQVEAENHAEAEKHAEAESWIAIHRRGEGDIWQGLWEPYNISDMKELPSFVKDPILLAKDVKHVLTHRILLADFYLLEVEERPSLPDDYIWIKESEIENYGVPRLIEIMLDKIHQ
;
A
#
# COMPACT_ATOMS: atom_id res chain seq x y z
N MET A 1 -5.26 -29.92 22.49
CA MET A 1 -4.98 -29.30 21.17
C MET A 1 -5.77 -30.09 20.14
N ASN A 2 -6.51 -29.42 19.25
CA ASN A 2 -7.24 -30.06 18.15
C ASN A 2 -6.23 -30.72 17.17
N SER A 3 -6.57 -31.85 16.57
CA SER A 3 -5.69 -32.57 15.61
C SER A 3 -5.30 -31.69 14.42
N PHE A 4 -6.20 -30.86 13.91
CA PHE A 4 -5.93 -29.88 12.84
C PHE A 4 -4.85 -28.88 13.25
N SER A 5 -4.99 -28.24 14.42
CA SER A 5 -4.03 -27.24 14.90
C SER A 5 -2.65 -27.82 15.17
N ALA A 6 -2.59 -29.06 15.68
CA ALA A 6 -1.32 -29.77 15.86
C ALA A 6 -0.60 -30.05 14.54
N VAL A 7 -1.34 -30.39 13.47
CA VAL A 7 -0.77 -30.61 12.14
C VAL A 7 -0.24 -29.28 11.55
N ILE A 8 -1.01 -28.18 11.67
CA ILE A 8 -0.59 -26.87 11.19
C ILE A 8 0.71 -26.41 11.90
N LEU A 9 0.78 -26.53 13.22
CA LEU A 9 1.99 -26.15 13.98
C LEU A 9 3.20 -26.99 13.61
N ARG A 10 3.05 -28.32 13.46
CA ARG A 10 4.14 -29.19 13.00
C ARG A 10 4.63 -28.79 11.61
N TRP A 11 3.70 -28.62 10.68
CA TRP A 11 4.03 -28.23 9.32
C TRP A 11 4.73 -26.87 9.28
N PHE A 12 4.31 -25.90 10.10
CA PHE A 12 4.93 -24.59 10.17
C PHE A 12 6.38 -24.63 10.67
N ARG A 13 6.68 -25.47 11.65
CA ARG A 13 8.06 -25.64 12.14
C ARG A 13 9.02 -26.17 11.06
N GLU A 14 8.50 -26.95 10.10
CA GLU A 14 9.29 -27.56 9.03
C GLU A 14 9.31 -26.74 7.74
N ASN A 15 8.29 -25.93 7.49
CA ASN A 15 8.04 -25.28 6.19
C ASN A 15 7.77 -23.78 6.27
N GLY A 16 7.75 -23.19 7.46
CA GLY A 16 7.49 -21.77 7.67
C GLY A 16 8.49 -20.90 6.94
N ARG A 17 8.02 -19.79 6.38
CA ARG A 17 8.89 -18.83 5.69
C ARG A 17 9.74 -18.06 6.69
N GLU A 18 11.01 -17.87 6.40
CA GLU A 18 11.90 -16.96 7.12
C GLU A 18 11.62 -15.53 6.63
N LEU A 19 11.19 -14.67 7.54
CA LEU A 19 10.81 -13.28 7.24
C LEU A 19 11.37 -12.38 8.35
N PRO A 20 12.02 -11.24 8.05
CA PRO A 20 12.73 -10.45 9.06
C PRO A 20 11.82 -9.94 10.18
N TRP A 21 10.56 -9.61 9.88
CA TRP A 21 9.58 -9.21 10.90
C TRP A 21 9.03 -10.36 11.75
N ARG A 22 9.47 -11.59 11.53
CA ARG A 22 9.19 -12.78 12.37
C ARG A 22 10.32 -13.12 13.31
N GLU A 23 11.50 -12.52 13.11
CA GLU A 23 12.68 -12.71 13.94
C GLU A 23 12.72 -11.75 15.13
N THR A 24 11.72 -10.88 15.22
CA THR A 24 11.58 -9.89 16.29
C THR A 24 10.23 -10.00 16.99
N SER A 25 10.18 -9.56 18.24
CA SER A 25 8.93 -9.32 18.99
C SER A 25 8.61 -7.82 19.11
N ASP A 26 9.38 -6.95 18.45
CA ASP A 26 9.11 -5.51 18.46
C ASP A 26 7.76 -5.21 17.79
N PRO A 27 6.78 -4.67 18.53
CA PRO A 27 5.46 -4.41 18.01
C PRO A 27 5.46 -3.35 16.91
N TYR A 28 6.42 -2.42 16.87
CA TYR A 28 6.58 -1.43 15.81
C TYR A 28 6.95 -2.11 14.49
N ALA A 29 8.00 -2.93 14.50
CA ALA A 29 8.48 -3.64 13.31
C ALA A 29 7.42 -4.60 12.75
N ILE A 30 6.69 -5.30 13.62
CA ILE A 30 5.58 -6.21 13.26
C ILE A 30 4.41 -5.43 12.68
N TRP A 31 3.96 -4.35 13.34
CA TRP A 31 2.89 -3.50 12.84
C TRP A 31 3.20 -2.90 11.47
N LEU A 32 4.42 -2.38 11.28
CA LEU A 32 4.88 -1.84 10.01
C LEU A 32 4.75 -2.90 8.90
N SER A 33 5.20 -4.13 9.14
CA SER A 33 5.07 -5.22 8.16
C SER A 33 3.62 -5.53 7.83
N GLU A 34 2.74 -5.60 8.83
CA GLU A 34 1.31 -5.90 8.64
C GLU A 34 0.60 -4.83 7.80
N ILE A 35 0.96 -3.55 7.96
CA ILE A 35 0.38 -2.46 7.15
C ILE A 35 0.95 -2.48 5.72
N ILE A 36 2.25 -2.68 5.54
CA ILE A 36 2.89 -2.75 4.22
C ILE A 36 2.35 -3.93 3.41
N LEU A 37 2.18 -5.08 4.04
CA LEU A 37 1.76 -6.32 3.38
C LEU A 37 0.25 -6.39 3.06
N GLN A 38 -0.56 -5.43 3.51
CA GLN A 38 -1.96 -5.35 3.08
C GLN A 38 -2.03 -5.20 1.55
N GLN A 39 -2.51 -6.24 0.86
CA GLN A 39 -2.62 -6.30 -0.62
C GLN A 39 -1.29 -6.11 -1.37
N THR A 40 -0.16 -6.35 -0.71
CA THR A 40 1.18 -6.29 -1.27
C THR A 40 1.82 -7.67 -1.20
N ARG A 41 2.52 -8.09 -2.25
CA ARG A 41 3.27 -9.35 -2.25
C ARG A 41 4.50 -9.22 -1.33
N ILE A 42 4.87 -10.32 -0.66
CA ILE A 42 6.00 -10.33 0.29
C ILE A 42 7.29 -9.82 -0.36
N ALA A 43 7.64 -10.29 -1.55
CA ALA A 43 8.87 -9.86 -2.23
C ALA A 43 8.95 -8.33 -2.41
N GLN A 44 7.84 -7.69 -2.79
CA GLN A 44 7.75 -6.24 -2.88
C GLN A 44 7.74 -5.58 -1.49
N GLY A 45 6.94 -6.12 -0.56
CA GLY A 45 6.78 -5.54 0.78
C GLY A 45 8.06 -5.59 1.62
N TRP A 46 8.93 -6.59 1.38
CA TRP A 46 10.21 -6.75 2.07
C TRP A 46 11.11 -5.51 1.88
N GLU A 47 11.35 -5.11 0.63
CA GLU A 47 12.19 -3.94 0.31
C GLU A 47 11.66 -2.65 0.95
N TYR A 48 10.33 -2.49 1.01
CA TYR A 48 9.71 -1.33 1.66
C TYR A 48 9.84 -1.38 3.17
N TRP A 49 9.66 -2.55 3.77
CA TRP A 49 9.84 -2.73 5.20
C TRP A 49 11.28 -2.40 5.62
N GLU A 50 12.28 -2.91 4.90
CA GLU A 50 13.70 -2.58 5.17
C GLU A 50 13.96 -1.08 5.05
N ARG A 51 13.49 -0.44 3.99
CA ARG A 51 13.66 1.02 3.81
C ARG A 51 13.00 1.83 4.92
N PHE A 52 11.79 1.45 5.35
CA PHE A 52 11.11 2.11 6.46
C PHE A 52 11.87 1.91 7.77
N MET A 53 12.32 0.70 8.08
CA MET A 53 13.09 0.42 9.30
C MET A 53 14.46 1.12 9.30
N GLN A 54 15.08 1.32 8.14
CA GLN A 54 16.33 2.08 8.01
C GLN A 54 16.11 3.58 8.18
N THR A 55 15.04 4.12 7.61
CA THR A 55 14.75 5.56 7.64
C THR A 55 14.11 5.97 8.97
N TYR A 56 13.25 5.14 9.52
CA TYR A 56 12.50 5.37 10.76
C TYR A 56 12.65 4.14 11.67
N PRO A 57 13.81 3.96 12.34
CA PRO A 57 14.09 2.79 13.16
C PRO A 57 13.20 2.68 14.41
N GLN A 58 12.63 3.79 14.86
CA GLN A 58 11.70 3.85 16.00
C GLN A 58 10.37 4.49 15.57
N VAL A 59 9.30 4.20 16.31
CA VAL A 59 7.98 4.78 16.02
C VAL A 59 7.97 6.30 16.18
N GLU A 60 8.82 6.84 17.03
CA GLU A 60 9.02 8.26 17.26
C GLU A 60 9.57 8.96 16.00
N ASP A 61 10.51 8.33 15.30
CA ASP A 61 11.10 8.85 14.07
C ASP A 61 10.02 8.95 12.97
N LEU A 62 9.20 7.90 12.82
CA LEU A 62 8.07 7.91 11.90
C LEU A 62 7.03 8.96 12.28
N ALA A 63 6.72 9.13 13.57
CA ALA A 63 5.76 10.12 14.05
C ALA A 63 6.21 11.56 13.82
N ALA A 64 7.53 11.81 13.93
CA ALA A 64 8.15 13.13 13.74
C ALA A 64 8.35 13.52 12.27
N ALA A 65 8.31 12.54 11.35
CA ALA A 65 8.47 12.76 9.91
C ALA A 65 7.37 13.67 9.35
N SER A 66 7.63 14.31 8.21
CA SER A 66 6.57 14.96 7.45
C SER A 66 5.69 13.93 6.74
N GLU A 67 4.42 14.26 6.49
CA GLU A 67 3.54 13.36 5.72
C GLU A 67 4.08 13.16 4.31
N ASP A 68 4.69 14.18 3.71
CA ASP A 68 5.25 14.12 2.37
C ASP A 68 6.44 13.13 2.29
N ASP A 69 7.34 13.12 3.28
CA ASP A 69 8.43 12.14 3.35
C ASP A 69 7.91 10.71 3.48
N VAL A 70 6.91 10.50 4.32
CA VAL A 70 6.27 9.18 4.49
C VAL A 70 5.59 8.72 3.20
N LEU A 71 4.86 9.61 2.52
CA LEU A 71 4.21 9.31 1.24
C LEU A 71 5.24 9.08 0.13
N LYS A 72 6.34 9.82 0.14
CA LYS A 72 7.45 9.62 -0.80
C LYS A 72 8.11 8.26 -0.60
N LEU A 73 8.41 7.87 0.64
CA LEU A 73 8.99 6.57 0.94
C LEU A 73 8.03 5.41 0.59
N TRP A 74 6.70 5.66 0.65
CA TRP A 74 5.64 4.71 0.29
C TRP A 74 5.39 4.59 -1.21
N GLN A 75 5.95 5.50 -2.02
CA GLN A 75 5.68 5.59 -3.47
C GLN A 75 5.88 4.24 -4.17
N GLY A 76 4.91 3.83 -4.99
CA GLY A 76 4.91 2.54 -5.70
C GLY A 76 4.13 1.41 -5.03
N LEU A 77 3.85 1.46 -3.71
CA LEU A 77 3.03 0.44 -3.02
C LEU A 77 1.52 0.57 -3.30
N GLY A 78 1.06 1.76 -3.67
CA GLY A 78 -0.36 2.05 -3.82
C GLY A 78 -1.13 2.12 -2.50
N TYR A 79 -2.46 2.35 -2.59
CA TYR A 79 -3.32 2.49 -1.41
C TYR A 79 -2.74 3.44 -0.35
N TYR A 80 -2.38 4.64 -0.75
CA TYR A 80 -1.68 5.65 0.07
C TYR A 80 -2.39 6.05 1.37
N SER A 81 -3.69 5.75 1.48
CA SER A 81 -4.40 5.87 2.75
C SER A 81 -3.79 5.02 3.86
N ARG A 82 -3.10 3.90 3.52
CA ARG A 82 -2.36 3.09 4.49
C ARG A 82 -1.18 3.87 5.07
N ALA A 83 -0.40 4.55 4.21
CA ALA A 83 0.73 5.37 4.65
C ALA A 83 0.27 6.52 5.55
N ARG A 84 -0.80 7.25 5.17
CA ARG A 84 -1.35 8.30 6.02
C ARG A 84 -1.88 7.78 7.35
N ASN A 85 -2.59 6.64 7.34
CA ASN A 85 -3.06 6.02 8.56
C ASN A 85 -1.91 5.50 9.42
N LEU A 86 -0.86 4.91 8.82
CA LEU A 86 0.37 4.49 9.49
C LEU A 86 1.02 5.69 10.21
N HIS A 87 1.20 6.81 9.52
CA HIS A 87 1.76 8.03 10.08
C HIS A 87 0.90 8.61 11.22
N ALA A 88 -0.42 8.67 11.04
CA ALA A 88 -1.33 9.12 12.09
C ALA A 88 -1.31 8.18 13.31
N ALA A 89 -1.25 6.86 13.10
CA ALA A 89 -1.15 5.89 14.17
C ALA A 89 0.19 5.94 14.91
N ALA A 90 1.31 6.23 14.21
CA ALA A 90 2.60 6.46 14.85
C ALA A 90 2.52 7.62 15.87
N ARG A 91 1.89 8.73 15.48
CA ARG A 91 1.64 9.86 16.39
C ARG A 91 0.73 9.49 17.57
N GLN A 92 -0.27 8.62 17.36
CA GLN A 92 -1.11 8.11 18.44
C GLN A 92 -0.29 7.28 19.43
N ILE A 93 0.59 6.38 18.95
CA ILE A 93 1.44 5.54 19.78
C ILE A 93 2.38 6.40 20.63
N VAL A 94 3.03 7.40 20.04
CA VAL A 94 3.91 8.33 20.76
C VAL A 94 3.12 9.12 21.82
N ALA A 95 1.90 9.56 21.50
CA ALA A 95 1.04 10.26 22.47
C ALA A 95 0.57 9.36 23.63
N LEU A 96 0.47 8.04 23.42
CA LEU A 96 0.17 7.06 24.46
C LEU A 96 1.39 6.76 25.34
N GLY A 97 2.60 7.04 24.87
CA GLY A 97 3.86 6.77 25.57
C GLY A 97 4.36 5.32 25.42
N GLU A 98 3.55 4.41 24.89
CA GLU A 98 3.92 3.02 24.61
C GLU A 98 3.05 2.43 23.51
N PHE A 99 3.52 1.35 22.89
CA PHE A 99 2.70 0.59 21.93
C PHE A 99 1.61 -0.17 22.69
N PRO A 100 0.30 -0.02 22.33
CA PRO A 100 -0.77 -0.70 23.04
C PRO A 100 -0.64 -2.23 22.93
N ASN A 101 -0.84 -2.92 24.04
CA ASN A 101 -0.65 -4.37 24.18
C ASN A 101 -1.95 -5.15 24.42
N THR A 102 -3.10 -4.53 24.24
CA THR A 102 -4.43 -5.17 24.27
C THR A 102 -5.08 -5.10 22.90
N LEU A 103 -5.98 -6.04 22.57
CA LEU A 103 -6.66 -6.04 21.27
C LEU A 103 -7.45 -4.75 21.02
N ASP A 104 -8.16 -4.25 22.02
CA ASP A 104 -8.93 -3.01 21.92
C ASP A 104 -8.01 -1.79 21.77
N GLY A 105 -6.89 -1.76 22.50
CA GLY A 105 -5.88 -0.71 22.37
C GLY A 105 -5.25 -0.69 20.98
N ILE A 106 -4.84 -1.85 20.46
CA ILE A 106 -4.27 -1.98 19.12
C ILE A 106 -5.30 -1.58 18.06
N LYS A 107 -6.55 -2.02 18.22
CA LYS A 107 -7.65 -1.70 17.29
C LYS A 107 -8.03 -0.22 17.29
N SER A 108 -7.75 0.53 18.36
CA SER A 108 -8.00 1.97 18.44
C SER A 108 -7.04 2.80 17.57
N LEU A 109 -5.93 2.22 17.13
CA LEU A 109 -4.97 2.88 16.25
C LEU A 109 -5.56 3.14 14.87
N LYS A 110 -5.21 4.29 14.29
CA LYS A 110 -5.72 4.70 12.98
C LYS A 110 -5.40 3.68 11.89
N GLY A 111 -6.43 3.23 11.17
CA GLY A 111 -6.29 2.26 10.06
C GLY A 111 -6.11 0.81 10.48
N VAL A 112 -6.21 0.50 11.77
CA VAL A 112 -6.13 -0.87 12.31
C VAL A 112 -7.55 -1.44 12.45
N GLY A 113 -7.84 -2.49 11.67
CA GLY A 113 -9.08 -3.26 11.76
C GLY A 113 -8.92 -4.53 12.58
N ASP A 114 -9.99 -5.33 12.69
CA ASP A 114 -10.02 -6.58 13.48
C ASP A 114 -8.89 -7.54 13.10
N TYR A 115 -8.69 -7.77 11.78
CA TYR A 115 -7.60 -8.61 11.26
C TYR A 115 -6.22 -8.10 11.72
N THR A 116 -5.93 -6.82 11.48
CA THR A 116 -4.61 -6.25 11.79
C THR A 116 -4.36 -6.22 13.29
N ALA A 117 -5.39 -5.93 14.10
CA ALA A 117 -5.29 -5.98 15.56
C ALA A 117 -4.99 -7.40 16.07
N ALA A 118 -5.67 -8.41 15.52
CA ALA A 118 -5.41 -9.81 15.86
C ALA A 118 -4.00 -10.27 15.44
N ALA A 119 -3.54 -9.85 14.27
CA ALA A 119 -2.20 -10.16 13.76
C ALA A 119 -1.12 -9.55 14.67
N ILE A 120 -1.16 -8.24 14.90
CA ILE A 120 -0.20 -7.54 15.78
C ILE A 120 -0.28 -8.11 17.20
N GLY A 121 -1.50 -8.25 17.74
CA GLY A 121 -1.71 -8.76 19.10
C GLY A 121 -1.14 -10.17 19.28
N SER A 122 -1.34 -11.07 18.32
CA SER A 122 -0.81 -12.42 18.41
C SER A 122 0.69 -12.48 18.13
N PHE A 123 1.21 -11.74 17.13
CA PHE A 123 2.62 -11.85 16.73
C PHE A 123 3.57 -11.14 17.70
N ALA A 124 3.21 -9.95 18.20
CA ALA A 124 4.05 -9.19 19.13
C ALA A 124 3.84 -9.59 20.59
N PHE A 125 2.60 -9.92 20.98
CA PHE A 125 2.24 -10.10 22.39
C PHE A 125 1.68 -11.50 22.71
N ASN A 126 1.66 -12.41 21.73
CA ASN A 126 1.04 -13.74 21.82
C ASN A 126 -0.39 -13.73 22.37
N LEU A 127 -1.16 -12.65 22.10
CA LEU A 127 -2.55 -12.58 22.51
C LEU A 127 -3.37 -13.68 21.78
N PRO A 128 -4.31 -14.34 22.46
CA PRO A 128 -5.06 -15.45 21.90
C PRO A 128 -6.19 -14.97 20.96
N ALA A 129 -5.80 -14.30 19.87
CA ALA A 129 -6.68 -13.78 18.84
C ALA A 129 -6.41 -14.47 17.51
N ALA A 130 -7.42 -15.05 16.90
CA ALA A 130 -7.29 -15.73 15.63
C ALA A 130 -7.25 -14.73 14.47
N VAL A 131 -6.32 -14.95 13.53
CA VAL A 131 -6.17 -14.19 12.29
C VAL A 131 -6.95 -14.88 11.18
N VAL A 132 -7.75 -14.14 10.41
CA VAL A 132 -8.52 -14.67 9.27
C VAL A 132 -8.28 -13.80 8.05
N ASP A 133 -7.27 -14.15 7.25
CA ASP A 133 -6.98 -13.55 5.95
C ASP A 133 -7.52 -14.41 4.79
N GLY A 134 -7.22 -14.01 3.56
CA GLY A 134 -7.61 -14.78 2.37
C GLY A 134 -7.05 -16.20 2.32
N ASN A 135 -5.89 -16.44 2.93
CA ASN A 135 -5.26 -17.76 3.01
C ASN A 135 -6.00 -18.62 4.03
N VAL A 136 -6.27 -18.06 5.21
CA VAL A 136 -6.99 -18.75 6.30
C VAL A 136 -8.42 -19.08 5.87
N TYR A 137 -9.16 -18.16 5.24
CA TYR A 137 -10.48 -18.45 4.64
C TYR A 137 -10.41 -19.65 3.72
N ARG A 138 -9.42 -19.73 2.84
CA ARG A 138 -9.28 -20.82 1.88
C ARG A 138 -8.98 -22.16 2.55
N VAL A 139 -8.06 -22.18 3.51
CA VAL A 139 -7.70 -23.38 4.24
C VAL A 139 -8.91 -23.93 5.02
N LEU A 140 -9.57 -23.05 5.79
CA LEU A 140 -10.72 -23.46 6.60
C LEU A 140 -11.91 -23.88 5.73
N SER A 141 -12.22 -23.11 4.67
CA SER A 141 -13.31 -23.47 3.74
C SER A 141 -13.09 -24.84 3.11
N ARG A 142 -11.86 -25.10 2.61
CA ARG A 142 -11.53 -26.40 2.00
C ARG A 142 -11.49 -27.55 2.99
N TYR A 143 -10.83 -27.34 4.13
CA TYR A 143 -10.67 -28.44 5.10
C TYR A 143 -12.00 -28.86 5.74
N PHE A 144 -12.84 -27.90 6.12
CA PHE A 144 -14.16 -28.17 6.74
C PHE A 144 -15.31 -28.23 5.75
N GLY A 145 -15.08 -28.04 4.46
CA GLY A 145 -16.13 -28.10 3.41
C GLY A 145 -17.13 -26.94 3.47
N ILE A 146 -16.77 -25.78 4.04
CA ILE A 146 -17.68 -24.65 4.24
C ILE A 146 -17.85 -23.87 2.94
N ASP A 147 -19.08 -23.73 2.47
CA ASP A 147 -19.45 -23.02 1.24
C ASP A 147 -20.16 -21.67 1.49
N THR A 148 -20.32 -21.26 2.74
CA THR A 148 -20.76 -19.90 3.06
C THR A 148 -19.83 -18.87 2.43
N PRO A 149 -20.34 -17.90 1.63
CA PRO A 149 -19.49 -16.94 0.96
C PRO A 149 -18.64 -16.12 1.95
N ILE A 150 -17.32 -16.19 1.82
CA ILE A 150 -16.35 -15.58 2.75
C ILE A 150 -16.44 -14.05 2.85
N ASN A 151 -17.02 -13.39 1.84
CA ASN A 151 -17.23 -11.95 1.80
C ASN A 151 -18.64 -11.51 2.24
N SER A 152 -19.48 -12.45 2.68
CA SER A 152 -20.76 -12.15 3.34
C SER A 152 -20.57 -11.82 4.82
N THR A 153 -21.54 -11.11 5.42
CA THR A 153 -21.54 -10.85 6.86
C THR A 153 -21.59 -12.14 7.69
N GLN A 154 -22.40 -13.11 7.23
CA GLN A 154 -22.52 -14.43 7.86
C GLN A 154 -21.17 -15.18 7.78
N GLY A 155 -20.58 -15.27 6.58
CA GLY A 155 -19.30 -15.96 6.39
C GLY A 155 -18.18 -15.37 7.25
N LYS A 156 -18.07 -14.04 7.33
CA LYS A 156 -17.07 -13.39 8.22
C LYS A 156 -17.23 -13.83 9.68
N LYS A 157 -18.45 -13.89 10.20
CA LYS A 157 -18.74 -14.32 11.58
C LYS A 157 -18.44 -15.82 11.79
N GLU A 158 -18.88 -16.64 10.86
CA GLU A 158 -18.70 -18.11 10.91
C GLU A 158 -17.22 -18.48 10.91
N PHE A 159 -16.45 -17.95 9.95
CA PHE A 159 -15.02 -18.24 9.86
C PHE A 159 -14.20 -17.64 11.01
N ALA A 160 -14.58 -16.48 11.54
CA ALA A 160 -13.93 -15.90 12.70
C ALA A 160 -14.15 -16.77 13.95
N ALA A 161 -15.39 -17.24 14.19
CA ALA A 161 -15.71 -18.13 15.30
C ALA A 161 -14.98 -19.47 15.17
N LEU A 162 -14.95 -20.06 13.98
CA LEU A 162 -14.23 -21.30 13.71
C LEU A 162 -12.71 -21.13 13.95
N ALA A 163 -12.10 -20.10 13.36
CA ALA A 163 -10.67 -19.83 13.54
C ALA A 163 -10.31 -19.66 15.01
N GLN A 164 -11.13 -18.91 15.76
CA GLN A 164 -10.92 -18.72 17.19
C GLN A 164 -11.03 -20.02 17.99
N SER A 165 -11.94 -20.93 17.63
CA SER A 165 -12.09 -22.22 18.29
C SER A 165 -10.94 -23.19 18.04
N LEU A 166 -10.20 -23.00 16.94
CA LEU A 166 -9.05 -23.81 16.55
C LEU A 166 -7.72 -23.27 17.11
N LEU A 167 -7.70 -22.03 17.57
CA LEU A 167 -6.48 -21.37 18.03
C LEU A 167 -5.98 -21.95 19.36
N PRO A 168 -4.75 -22.49 19.43
CA PRO A 168 -4.12 -22.83 20.69
C PRO A 168 -3.59 -21.57 21.37
N ALA A 169 -4.18 -21.18 22.49
CA ALA A 169 -3.89 -19.92 23.17
C ALA A 169 -2.40 -19.74 23.58
N SER A 170 -1.70 -20.83 23.90
CA SER A 170 -0.27 -20.79 24.26
C SER A 170 0.66 -20.59 23.06
N GLU A 171 0.22 -20.88 21.84
CA GLU A 171 1.01 -20.82 20.60
C GLU A 171 0.30 -19.98 19.52
N ALA A 172 -0.38 -18.89 19.94
CA ALA A 172 -1.22 -18.09 19.05
C ALA A 172 -0.43 -17.50 17.87
N ALA A 173 0.74 -16.93 18.12
CA ALA A 173 1.62 -16.39 17.08
C ALA A 173 2.02 -17.45 16.06
N ALA A 174 2.57 -18.56 16.53
CA ALA A 174 3.05 -19.65 15.65
C ALA A 174 1.90 -20.28 14.85
N TYR A 175 0.73 -20.47 15.46
CA TYR A 175 -0.43 -21.04 14.78
C TYR A 175 -0.98 -20.11 13.70
N ASN A 176 -1.15 -18.81 14.01
CA ASN A 176 -1.65 -17.84 13.05
C ASN A 176 -0.70 -17.69 11.85
N GLN A 177 0.60 -17.55 12.09
CA GLN A 177 1.60 -17.54 11.02
C GLN A 177 1.59 -18.85 10.24
N GLY A 178 1.48 -19.98 10.93
CA GLY A 178 1.46 -21.32 10.33
C GLY A 178 0.29 -21.55 9.38
N ILE A 179 -0.93 -21.20 9.78
CA ILE A 179 -2.10 -21.39 8.92
C ILE A 179 -2.10 -20.42 7.72
N MET A 180 -1.57 -19.20 7.88
CA MET A 180 -1.39 -18.25 6.78
C MET A 180 -0.37 -18.79 5.77
N ASP A 181 0.77 -19.29 6.23
CA ASP A 181 1.81 -19.89 5.36
C ASP A 181 1.32 -21.18 4.70
N PHE A 182 0.61 -22.01 5.45
CA PHE A 182 -0.01 -23.22 4.89
C PHE A 182 -0.94 -22.88 3.72
N GLY A 183 -1.75 -21.84 3.87
CA GLY A 183 -2.57 -21.34 2.78
C GLY A 183 -1.78 -20.78 1.60
N ALA A 184 -0.67 -20.11 1.87
CA ALA A 184 0.15 -19.47 0.84
C ALA A 184 1.03 -20.47 0.05
N ILE A 185 1.49 -21.57 0.67
CA ILE A 185 2.51 -22.47 0.11
C ILE A 185 1.96 -23.86 -0.21
N GLN A 186 1.12 -24.40 0.67
CA GLN A 186 0.57 -25.76 0.58
C GLN A 186 -0.82 -25.77 -0.06
N CYS A 187 -1.78 -25.05 0.52
CA CYS A 187 -3.15 -24.96 0.07
C CYS A 187 -3.37 -23.72 -0.83
N THR A 188 -2.61 -23.61 -1.90
CA THR A 188 -2.61 -22.48 -2.84
C THR A 188 -3.95 -22.28 -3.53
N PRO A 189 -4.27 -21.05 -4.04
CA PRO A 189 -5.52 -20.79 -4.76
C PRO A 189 -5.71 -21.69 -5.98
N GLN A 190 -4.66 -21.84 -6.77
CA GLN A 190 -4.60 -22.67 -7.97
C GLN A 190 -3.62 -23.82 -7.76
N SER A 191 -3.93 -25.00 -8.26
CA SER A 191 -3.07 -26.19 -8.20
C SER A 191 -2.47 -26.45 -6.80
N PRO A 192 -3.27 -26.57 -5.74
CA PRO A 192 -2.76 -26.85 -4.40
C PRO A 192 -2.08 -28.23 -4.36
N LYS A 193 -1.08 -28.38 -3.49
CA LYS A 193 -0.28 -29.61 -3.36
C LYS A 193 -1.00 -30.68 -2.54
N CYS A 194 -2.21 -31.08 -2.96
CA CYS A 194 -3.08 -31.97 -2.20
C CYS A 194 -2.47 -33.36 -1.94
N LEU A 195 -1.73 -33.92 -2.89
CA LEU A 195 -1.07 -35.23 -2.73
C LEU A 195 0.00 -35.26 -1.63
N LEU A 196 0.62 -34.12 -1.34
CA LEU A 196 1.64 -33.96 -0.30
C LEU A 196 1.09 -33.23 0.95
N CYS A 197 -0.21 -33.06 1.03
CA CYS A 197 -0.83 -32.31 2.11
C CYS A 197 -0.99 -33.18 3.37
N PRO A 198 -0.46 -32.78 4.53
CA PRO A 198 -0.59 -33.55 5.76
C PRO A 198 -2.05 -33.61 6.30
N LEU A 199 -2.96 -32.84 5.70
CA LEU A 199 -4.38 -32.82 6.02
C LEU A 199 -5.24 -33.55 4.95
N ALA A 200 -4.63 -34.19 3.94
CA ALA A 200 -5.34 -34.77 2.78
C ALA A 200 -6.43 -35.76 3.16
N GLU A 201 -6.15 -36.68 4.08
CA GLU A 201 -7.07 -37.74 4.48
C GLU A 201 -8.36 -37.24 5.13
N THR A 202 -8.29 -36.07 5.79
CA THR A 202 -9.42 -35.48 6.54
C THR A 202 -10.00 -34.24 5.87
N CYS A 203 -9.50 -33.86 4.69
CA CYS A 203 -9.92 -32.65 3.98
C CYS A 203 -11.27 -32.89 3.24
N GLU A 204 -12.33 -32.24 3.68
CA GLU A 204 -13.66 -32.38 3.08
C GLU A 204 -13.72 -31.94 1.61
N ALA A 205 -13.04 -30.87 1.24
CA ALA A 205 -13.01 -30.43 -0.17
C ALA A 205 -12.31 -31.43 -1.08
N LEU A 206 -11.23 -32.07 -0.61
CA LEU A 206 -10.51 -33.08 -1.38
C LEU A 206 -11.36 -34.34 -1.54
N ARG A 207 -11.96 -34.82 -0.46
CA ARG A 207 -12.83 -36.03 -0.47
C ARG A 207 -14.03 -35.87 -1.38
N ASN A 208 -14.58 -34.67 -1.49
CA ASN A 208 -15.77 -34.35 -2.28
C ASN A 208 -15.47 -33.75 -3.66
N GLY A 209 -14.19 -33.64 -4.08
CA GLY A 209 -13.81 -33.09 -5.38
C GLY A 209 -14.06 -31.57 -5.52
N ARG A 210 -14.20 -30.82 -4.41
CA ARG A 210 -14.59 -29.39 -4.39
C ARG A 210 -13.44 -28.41 -4.14
N VAL A 211 -12.20 -28.84 -4.32
CA VAL A 211 -11.01 -28.02 -3.99
C VAL A 211 -10.98 -26.70 -4.78
N GLU A 212 -11.39 -26.72 -6.05
CA GLU A 212 -11.39 -25.54 -6.91
C GLU A 212 -12.62 -24.62 -6.71
N GLU A 213 -13.70 -25.17 -6.15
CA GLU A 213 -14.92 -24.42 -5.86
C GLU A 213 -14.79 -23.56 -4.61
N LEU A 214 -13.94 -23.99 -3.66
CA LEU A 214 -13.79 -23.35 -2.35
C LEU A 214 -12.52 -22.50 -2.24
N PRO A 215 -12.59 -21.33 -1.60
CA PRO A 215 -13.74 -20.73 -0.92
C PRO A 215 -14.73 -20.05 -1.88
N VAL A 216 -16.01 -20.05 -1.52
CA VAL A 216 -17.05 -19.32 -2.26
C VAL A 216 -16.94 -17.81 -2.01
N LYS A 217 -17.11 -17.01 -3.07
CA LYS A 217 -17.18 -15.55 -3.00
C LYS A 217 -18.37 -15.02 -3.79
N ASN A 218 -19.12 -14.13 -3.18
CA ASN A 218 -20.13 -13.36 -3.92
C ASN A 218 -19.43 -12.42 -4.92
N LYS A 219 -19.96 -12.31 -6.13
CA LYS A 219 -19.47 -11.34 -7.11
C LYS A 219 -19.71 -9.93 -6.58
N THR A 220 -18.65 -9.16 -6.42
CA THR A 220 -18.70 -7.77 -5.97
C THR A 220 -17.96 -6.88 -6.96
N VAL A 221 -18.59 -5.78 -7.35
CA VAL A 221 -17.98 -4.59 -7.95
C VAL A 221 -18.07 -4.47 -9.47
N LYS A 222 -18.80 -3.42 -9.87
CA LYS A 222 -18.66 -2.82 -11.21
C LYS A 222 -17.46 -1.89 -11.20
N VAL A 223 -16.48 -2.15 -12.05
CA VAL A 223 -15.34 -1.24 -12.28
C VAL A 223 -15.86 -0.02 -13.05
N LYS A 224 -15.55 1.18 -12.57
CA LYS A 224 -15.89 2.45 -13.25
C LYS A 224 -14.66 3.00 -13.97
N THR A 225 -14.86 3.53 -15.18
CA THR A 225 -13.81 4.27 -15.91
C THR A 225 -13.87 5.76 -15.55
N ARG A 226 -12.72 6.39 -15.35
CA ARG A 226 -12.56 7.84 -15.17
C ARG A 226 -11.48 8.34 -16.13
N HIS A 227 -11.77 9.46 -16.79
CA HIS A 227 -10.82 10.16 -17.63
C HIS A 227 -10.12 11.26 -16.82
N LEU A 228 -8.83 11.41 -17.04
CA LEU A 228 -7.97 12.42 -16.42
C LEU A 228 -7.19 13.12 -17.51
N SER A 229 -6.93 14.41 -17.34
CA SER A 229 -6.13 15.19 -18.29
C SER A 229 -5.20 16.11 -17.52
N TYR A 230 -3.92 16.03 -17.82
CA TYR A 230 -2.87 16.77 -17.13
C TYR A 230 -2.05 17.60 -18.10
N VAL A 231 -1.76 18.83 -17.69
CA VAL A 231 -0.84 19.73 -18.39
C VAL A 231 0.41 19.91 -17.55
N TYR A 232 1.55 19.48 -18.06
CA TYR A 232 2.85 19.76 -17.49
C TYR A 232 3.27 21.16 -17.96
N ILE A 233 3.17 22.12 -17.07
CA ILE A 233 3.52 23.51 -17.37
C ILE A 233 4.99 23.72 -17.03
N ARG A 234 5.82 23.96 -18.06
CA ARG A 234 7.25 24.20 -17.93
C ARG A 234 7.55 25.66 -18.23
N TYR A 235 8.15 26.35 -17.26
CA TYR A 235 8.69 27.69 -17.39
C TYR A 235 10.22 27.62 -17.48
N LYS A 236 10.80 28.19 -18.54
CA LYS A 236 12.26 28.32 -18.68
C LYS A 236 12.67 29.70 -18.26
N ALA A 237 13.36 29.82 -17.11
CA ALA A 237 13.86 31.11 -16.64
C ALA A 237 14.85 31.72 -17.63
N PRO A 238 14.77 33.03 -17.94
CA PRO A 238 15.80 33.71 -18.71
C PRO A 238 17.17 33.59 -18.04
N ALA A 239 18.21 33.42 -18.82
CA ALA A 239 19.57 33.22 -18.32
C ALA A 239 20.09 34.34 -17.35
N LEU A 240 19.42 35.51 -17.30
CA LEU A 240 19.73 36.60 -16.40
C LEU A 240 19.22 36.38 -14.96
N GLU A 241 18.11 35.67 -14.76
CA GLU A 241 17.60 35.42 -13.40
C GLU A 241 18.43 34.38 -12.63
N SER A 242 19.09 33.47 -13.36
CA SER A 242 19.98 32.48 -12.76
C SER A 242 21.31 33.09 -12.21
N GLN A 243 21.66 34.32 -12.54
CA GLN A 243 22.87 34.99 -12.06
C GLN A 243 22.71 35.73 -10.73
N VAL A 244 21.48 36.06 -10.33
CA VAL A 244 21.25 36.84 -9.09
C VAL A 244 21.38 36.01 -7.82
N GLU A 245 21.20 34.68 -7.91
CA GLU A 245 21.40 33.76 -6.79
C GLU A 245 22.83 33.20 -6.68
N ALA A 246 23.70 33.44 -7.68
CA ALA A 246 25.05 32.85 -7.78
C ALA A 246 26.20 33.77 -7.29
N GLU A 247 25.94 34.95 -6.69
CA GLU A 247 27.00 35.91 -6.32
C GLU A 247 27.90 35.50 -5.15
N ASN A 248 27.90 34.25 -4.66
CA ASN A 248 28.77 33.85 -3.54
C ASN A 248 29.77 32.72 -3.81
N HIS A 249 29.98 32.25 -5.04
CA HIS A 249 31.07 31.31 -5.31
C HIS A 249 31.76 31.58 -6.66
N ALA A 250 32.98 32.10 -6.59
CA ALA A 250 33.89 32.20 -7.71
C ALA A 250 34.37 30.80 -8.11
N GLU A 251 33.67 30.15 -9.04
CA GLU A 251 34.09 29.04 -9.91
C GLU A 251 32.88 28.50 -10.70
N ALA A 252 32.44 29.24 -11.72
CA ALA A 252 31.43 28.69 -12.65
C ALA A 252 31.50 29.35 -14.04
N GLU A 253 32.55 29.05 -14.78
CA GLU A 253 32.46 29.01 -16.24
C GLU A 253 32.24 27.54 -16.67
N LYS A 254 31.01 27.07 -16.64
CA LYS A 254 30.51 25.93 -17.42
C LYS A 254 29.00 26.09 -17.58
N HIS A 255 28.57 26.45 -18.81
CA HIS A 255 27.21 26.29 -19.36
C HIS A 255 26.08 26.23 -18.31
N ALA A 256 25.59 27.38 -17.85
CA ALA A 256 24.35 27.44 -17.12
C ALA A 256 23.21 27.09 -18.09
N GLU A 257 22.79 25.83 -18.12
CA GLU A 257 21.52 25.46 -18.71
C GLU A 257 20.42 26.29 -18.04
N ALA A 258 19.56 26.92 -18.84
CA ALA A 258 18.45 27.72 -18.32
C ALA A 258 17.62 26.87 -17.37
N GLU A 259 17.48 27.30 -16.13
CA GLU A 259 16.79 26.54 -15.08
C GLU A 259 15.30 26.44 -15.43
N SER A 260 14.80 25.20 -15.51
CA SER A 260 13.39 24.92 -15.80
C SER A 260 12.59 24.78 -14.50
N TRP A 261 11.41 25.38 -14.48
CA TRP A 261 10.47 25.34 -13.36
C TRP A 261 9.16 24.71 -13.82
N ILE A 262 8.50 24.00 -12.92
CA ILE A 262 7.21 23.33 -13.17
C ILE A 262 6.20 23.68 -12.09
N ALA A 263 4.93 23.71 -12.50
CA ALA A 263 3.82 23.93 -11.58
C ALA A 263 3.23 22.60 -11.12
N ILE A 264 3.16 22.42 -9.80
CA ILE A 264 2.54 21.24 -9.19
C ILE A 264 1.60 21.66 -8.05
N HIS A 265 0.62 20.81 -7.72
CA HIS A 265 -0.21 21.00 -6.55
C HIS A 265 -0.41 19.69 -5.79
N ARG A 266 -0.77 19.81 -4.51
CA ARG A 266 -1.03 18.66 -3.64
C ARG A 266 -2.51 18.30 -3.70
N ARG A 267 -2.81 17.03 -4.04
CA ARG A 267 -4.20 16.54 -4.12
C ARG A 267 -4.90 16.61 -2.78
N GLY A 268 -6.07 17.23 -2.77
CA GLY A 268 -6.94 17.39 -1.61
C GLY A 268 -7.62 16.11 -1.14
N GLU A 269 -8.43 16.24 -0.10
CA GLU A 269 -9.20 15.15 0.51
C GLU A 269 -10.35 14.65 -0.37
N GLY A 270 -10.75 13.39 -0.15
CA GLY A 270 -11.97 12.82 -0.73
C GLY A 270 -11.80 12.17 -2.11
N ASP A 271 -10.65 12.24 -2.74
CA ASP A 271 -10.36 11.57 -4.01
C ASP A 271 -9.18 10.58 -3.91
N ILE A 272 -8.96 9.85 -5.01
CA ILE A 272 -7.79 8.98 -5.14
C ILE A 272 -6.50 9.80 -5.00
N TRP A 273 -5.46 9.17 -4.42
CA TRP A 273 -4.12 9.75 -4.32
C TRP A 273 -4.04 11.04 -3.47
N GLN A 274 -4.98 11.24 -2.55
CA GLN A 274 -4.95 12.33 -1.58
C GLN A 274 -3.55 12.46 -0.96
N GLY A 275 -3.04 13.71 -0.89
CA GLY A 275 -1.74 14.04 -0.33
C GLY A 275 -0.57 13.87 -1.28
N LEU A 276 -0.76 13.25 -2.47
CA LEU A 276 0.26 13.19 -3.51
C LEU A 276 0.24 14.44 -4.39
N TRP A 277 1.36 14.69 -5.06
CA TRP A 277 1.54 15.82 -5.94
C TRP A 277 1.24 15.47 -7.39
N GLU A 278 0.68 16.41 -8.14
CA GLU A 278 0.39 16.25 -9.56
C GLU A 278 0.59 17.57 -10.32
N PRO A 279 0.85 17.52 -11.65
CA PRO A 279 0.84 18.67 -12.52
C PRO A 279 -0.55 19.29 -12.65
N TYR A 280 -0.67 20.33 -13.46
CA TYR A 280 -1.92 21.05 -13.66
C TYR A 280 -3.02 20.13 -14.20
N ASN A 281 -4.07 19.95 -13.43
CA ASN A 281 -5.16 19.01 -13.72
C ASN A 281 -6.33 19.76 -14.38
N ILE A 282 -6.66 19.38 -15.61
CA ILE A 282 -7.75 19.98 -16.40
C ILE A 282 -8.94 19.04 -16.59
N SER A 283 -8.97 17.90 -15.89
CA SER A 283 -9.95 16.81 -16.11
C SER A 283 -11.40 17.21 -15.98
N ASP A 284 -11.72 18.08 -15.03
CA ASP A 284 -13.09 18.49 -14.70
C ASP A 284 -13.40 19.93 -15.21
N MET A 285 -12.50 20.53 -16.02
CA MET A 285 -12.66 21.89 -16.53
C MET A 285 -13.60 21.91 -17.74
N LYS A 286 -14.57 22.80 -17.74
CA LYS A 286 -15.48 23.03 -18.88
C LYS A 286 -14.81 23.86 -19.98
N GLU A 287 -13.97 24.81 -19.57
CA GLU A 287 -13.21 25.69 -20.45
C GLU A 287 -11.77 25.72 -19.96
N LEU A 288 -10.82 25.66 -20.88
CA LEU A 288 -9.39 25.74 -20.54
C LEU A 288 -9.05 27.20 -20.17
N PRO A 289 -8.18 27.41 -19.17
CA PRO A 289 -7.65 28.72 -18.85
C PRO A 289 -6.97 29.35 -20.06
N SER A 290 -7.06 30.69 -20.17
CA SER A 290 -6.55 31.44 -21.32
C SER A 290 -5.05 31.29 -21.59
N PHE A 291 -4.27 30.86 -20.59
CA PHE A 291 -2.85 30.58 -20.73
C PHE A 291 -2.56 29.18 -21.31
N VAL A 292 -3.54 28.25 -21.27
CA VAL A 292 -3.37 26.89 -21.87
C VAL A 292 -3.68 27.01 -23.37
N LYS A 293 -2.68 27.48 -24.16
CA LYS A 293 -2.79 27.62 -25.61
C LYS A 293 -1.89 26.60 -26.29
N ASP A 294 -2.46 25.84 -27.22
CA ASP A 294 -1.76 24.87 -28.05
C ASP A 294 -0.79 23.93 -27.31
N PRO A 295 -1.22 23.24 -26.24
CA PRO A 295 -0.35 22.34 -25.48
C PRO A 295 0.01 21.13 -26.37
N ILE A 296 1.26 20.69 -26.28
CA ILE A 296 1.78 19.54 -27.02
C ILE A 296 1.22 18.25 -26.39
N LEU A 297 0.51 17.44 -27.17
CA LEU A 297 0.05 16.12 -26.70
C LEU A 297 1.23 15.15 -26.60
N LEU A 298 1.57 14.71 -25.38
CA LEU A 298 2.62 13.73 -25.11
C LEU A 298 2.11 12.29 -25.22
N ALA A 299 0.90 12.04 -24.72
CA ALA A 299 0.27 10.73 -24.77
C ALA A 299 -1.24 10.85 -24.55
N LYS A 300 -2.00 9.94 -25.17
CA LYS A 300 -3.45 9.86 -25.08
C LYS A 300 -3.90 8.52 -24.54
N ASP A 301 -5.01 8.52 -23.79
CA ASP A 301 -5.67 7.33 -23.25
C ASP A 301 -4.72 6.39 -22.48
N VAL A 302 -3.74 6.93 -21.76
CA VAL A 302 -2.81 6.15 -20.95
C VAL A 302 -3.59 5.43 -19.86
N LYS A 303 -3.66 4.10 -19.96
CA LYS A 303 -4.46 3.26 -19.08
C LYS A 303 -3.73 2.93 -17.80
N HIS A 304 -4.38 3.21 -16.65
CA HIS A 304 -3.95 2.77 -15.33
C HIS A 304 -5.10 2.09 -14.59
N VAL A 305 -4.85 0.89 -14.06
CA VAL A 305 -5.90 0.06 -13.44
C VAL A 305 -5.76 0.11 -11.92
N LEU A 306 -6.82 0.55 -11.26
CA LEU A 306 -7.00 0.48 -9.82
C LEU A 306 -8.02 -0.63 -9.49
N THR A 307 -8.10 -1.07 -8.25
CA THR A 307 -9.01 -2.15 -7.82
C THR A 307 -10.47 -1.92 -8.20
N HIS A 308 -10.93 -0.68 -8.18
CA HIS A 308 -12.34 -0.32 -8.41
C HIS A 308 -12.54 0.68 -9.57
N ARG A 309 -11.47 1.08 -10.24
CA ARG A 309 -11.50 2.08 -11.32
C ARG A 309 -10.48 1.75 -12.39
N ILE A 310 -10.83 2.06 -13.64
CA ILE A 310 -9.87 2.19 -14.73
C ILE A 310 -9.71 3.68 -14.98
N LEU A 311 -8.46 4.15 -14.99
CA LEU A 311 -8.12 5.51 -15.32
C LEU A 311 -7.61 5.53 -16.77
N LEU A 312 -8.07 6.48 -17.54
CA LEU A 312 -7.53 6.82 -18.86
C LEU A 312 -7.03 8.25 -18.76
N ALA A 313 -5.78 8.50 -19.07
CA ALA A 313 -5.19 9.82 -18.92
C ALA A 313 -4.59 10.35 -20.22
N ASP A 314 -4.83 11.62 -20.46
CA ASP A 314 -4.19 12.39 -21.53
C ASP A 314 -3.13 13.30 -20.91
N PHE A 315 -1.92 13.31 -21.48
CA PHE A 315 -0.78 14.09 -21.01
C PHE A 315 -0.39 15.13 -22.02
N TYR A 316 -0.24 16.35 -21.56
CA TYR A 316 0.14 17.50 -22.35
C TYR A 316 1.36 18.20 -21.76
N LEU A 317 2.21 18.77 -22.59
CA LEU A 317 3.30 19.68 -22.25
C LEU A 317 2.92 21.09 -22.73
N LEU A 318 3.09 22.07 -21.85
CA LEU A 318 2.95 23.48 -22.16
C LEU A 318 4.23 24.21 -21.71
N GLU A 319 5.01 24.70 -22.69
CA GLU A 319 6.15 25.58 -22.40
C GLU A 319 5.67 27.03 -22.37
N VAL A 320 6.06 27.78 -21.33
CA VAL A 320 5.66 29.18 -21.14
C VAL A 320 6.88 30.06 -20.92
N GLU A 321 6.81 31.30 -21.43
CA GLU A 321 7.85 32.31 -21.27
C GLU A 321 7.73 33.11 -19.96
N GLU A 322 6.50 33.16 -19.39
CA GLU A 322 6.18 33.77 -18.12
C GLU A 322 5.33 32.82 -17.29
N ARG A 323 5.50 32.87 -15.96
CA ARG A 323 4.69 32.06 -15.05
C ARG A 323 3.24 32.54 -15.05
N PRO A 324 2.27 31.72 -15.55
CA PRO A 324 0.87 32.12 -15.53
C PRO A 324 0.34 32.20 -14.10
N SER A 325 -0.70 33.00 -13.90
CA SER A 325 -1.45 32.99 -12.64
C SER A 325 -2.19 31.68 -12.50
N LEU A 326 -1.85 30.92 -11.46
CA LEU A 326 -2.44 29.65 -11.10
C LEU A 326 -3.27 29.78 -9.80
N PRO A 327 -4.16 28.84 -9.51
CA PRO A 327 -4.78 28.77 -8.17
C PRO A 327 -3.74 28.72 -7.04
N ASP A 328 -4.11 29.24 -5.86
CA ASP A 328 -3.22 29.44 -4.70
C ASP A 328 -2.61 28.13 -4.14
N ASP A 329 -3.21 26.98 -4.47
CA ASP A 329 -2.74 25.65 -4.06
C ASP A 329 -1.67 25.07 -4.98
N TYR A 330 -1.28 25.78 -6.06
CA TYR A 330 -0.17 25.43 -6.93
C TYR A 330 1.12 26.10 -6.47
N ILE A 331 2.21 25.35 -6.50
CA ILE A 331 3.57 25.85 -6.26
C ILE A 331 4.45 25.66 -7.50
N TRP A 332 5.41 26.56 -7.66
CA TRP A 332 6.47 26.42 -8.66
C TRP A 332 7.70 25.82 -7.99
N ILE A 333 8.19 24.71 -8.52
CA ILE A 333 9.41 24.04 -8.10
C ILE A 333 10.39 23.95 -9.26
N LYS A 334 11.67 23.78 -8.98
CA LYS A 334 12.65 23.44 -10.02
C LYS A 334 12.30 22.07 -10.61
N GLU A 335 12.39 21.94 -11.92
CA GLU A 335 12.07 20.66 -12.59
C GLU A 335 12.95 19.52 -12.07
N SER A 336 14.21 19.80 -11.72
CA SER A 336 15.14 18.86 -11.10
C SER A 336 14.73 18.39 -9.70
N GLU A 337 13.83 19.11 -9.03
CA GLU A 337 13.38 18.78 -7.67
C GLU A 337 12.13 17.90 -7.64
N ILE A 338 11.52 17.59 -8.80
CA ILE A 338 10.28 16.80 -8.86
C ILE A 338 10.43 15.44 -8.18
N GLU A 339 11.63 14.87 -8.20
CA GLU A 339 11.93 13.60 -7.54
C GLU A 339 11.81 13.65 -6.02
N ASN A 340 11.80 14.82 -5.39
CA ASN A 340 11.59 14.99 -3.95
C ASN A 340 10.12 14.88 -3.56
N TYR A 341 9.22 14.95 -4.52
CA TYR A 341 7.76 14.93 -4.30
C TYR A 341 7.17 13.55 -4.55
N GLY A 342 6.27 13.10 -3.68
CA GLY A 342 5.52 11.84 -3.88
C GLY A 342 4.44 12.04 -4.93
N VAL A 343 4.56 11.35 -6.06
CA VAL A 343 3.59 11.43 -7.16
C VAL A 343 2.89 10.09 -7.40
N PRO A 344 1.65 10.07 -7.95
CA PRO A 344 1.01 8.83 -8.37
C PRO A 344 1.76 8.16 -9.52
N ARG A 345 1.69 6.81 -9.61
CA ARG A 345 2.29 6.04 -10.72
C ARG A 345 1.90 6.58 -12.10
N LEU A 346 0.68 7.10 -12.26
CA LEU A 346 0.21 7.67 -13.52
C LEU A 346 1.02 8.93 -13.91
N ILE A 347 1.42 9.73 -12.91
CA ILE A 347 2.27 10.91 -13.13
C ILE A 347 3.73 10.50 -13.37
N GLU A 348 4.25 9.45 -12.74
CA GLU A 348 5.57 8.89 -13.09
C GLU A 348 5.62 8.53 -14.58
N ILE A 349 4.58 7.89 -15.12
CA ILE A 349 4.48 7.57 -16.56
C ILE A 349 4.50 8.84 -17.42
N MET A 350 3.90 9.94 -16.95
CA MET A 350 3.97 11.23 -17.64
C MET A 350 5.40 11.79 -17.64
N LEU A 351 6.07 11.76 -16.48
CA LEU A 351 7.46 12.23 -16.35
C LEU A 351 8.42 11.42 -17.23
N ASP A 352 8.26 10.09 -17.29
CA ASP A 352 9.02 9.22 -18.20
C ASP A 352 8.90 9.64 -19.67
N LYS A 353 7.74 10.17 -20.09
CA LYS A 353 7.52 10.64 -21.47
C LYS A 353 8.05 12.05 -21.75
N ILE A 354 8.22 12.84 -20.71
CA ILE A 354 8.81 14.19 -20.83
C ILE A 354 10.32 14.10 -21.00
N HIS A 355 10.93 13.08 -20.41
CA HIS A 355 12.38 12.86 -20.45
C HIS A 355 12.84 11.99 -21.63
N GLN A 356 11.91 11.48 -22.47
CA GLN A 356 12.19 10.79 -23.74
C GLN A 356 12.27 11.76 -24.92
#